data_8927a5a6f05eecc2618ae70e762cf4b3
#
_entry.id   8927a5a6f05eecc2618ae70e762cf4b3
#
_cell.length_a   1.000
_cell.length_b   1.000
_cell.length_c   1.000
_cell.angle_alpha   90.00
_cell.angle_beta   90.00
_cell.angle_gamma   90.00
#
_symmetry.space_group_name_H-M   'P 1'
#
loop_
_entity.id
_entity.type
_entity.pdbx_description
1 polymer ?
#
loop_
_entity_poly.entity_id
_entity_poly.type
_entity_poly.pdbx_seq_one_letter_code
_entity_poly.pdbx_strand_id
1 'polypeptide(L)'
;MQHIVHHLAPSGVAGFVLSNGSMSSNQSGEGEIRKKLVEEDVVDCMVALPGQLFYSTQIPACLWFLARDRKNHRFRDRRGEVLFINASKMGFMVDRTHRDLSDEEIGKITGMYHLWRGETDVPPEAVDGLTAYEDIPGFCKAATLEDIRKHGHVLTPGRYVGAEVAEADDEPFSDRMARLVAALGAQKDEAAIAANLRELGYGG
;
A
#
# COMPACT_ATOMS: atom_id res chain seq x y z
N MET A 1 -0.65 -4.84 -20.28
CA MET A 1 -1.78 -5.42 -19.54
C MET A 1 -2.70 -6.26 -20.43
N GLN A 2 -3.40 -5.73 -21.42
CA GLN A 2 -4.30 -6.49 -22.31
C GLN A 2 -3.63 -7.71 -22.94
N HIS A 3 -2.37 -7.60 -23.38
CA HIS A 3 -1.59 -8.70 -23.94
C HIS A 3 -1.39 -9.84 -22.93
N ILE A 4 -1.10 -9.50 -21.67
CA ILE A 4 -0.96 -10.49 -20.58
C ILE A 4 -2.27 -11.25 -20.39
N VAL A 5 -3.40 -10.52 -20.28
CA VAL A 5 -4.73 -11.13 -20.12
C VAL A 5 -5.07 -12.06 -21.29
N HIS A 6 -4.74 -11.66 -22.53
CA HIS A 6 -4.99 -12.49 -23.73
C HIS A 6 -4.26 -13.83 -23.67
N HIS A 7 -3.02 -13.85 -23.16
CA HIS A 7 -2.20 -15.05 -23.06
C HIS A 7 -2.39 -15.85 -21.77
N LEU A 8 -3.20 -15.34 -20.84
CA LEU A 8 -3.44 -16.02 -19.57
C LEU A 8 -4.27 -17.29 -19.81
N ALA A 9 -3.72 -18.44 -19.43
CA ALA A 9 -4.42 -19.72 -19.52
C ALA A 9 -5.72 -19.70 -18.68
N PRO A 10 -6.69 -20.58 -18.93
CA PRO A 10 -7.94 -20.64 -18.16
C PRO A 10 -7.75 -20.74 -16.65
N SER A 11 -6.73 -21.47 -16.17
CA SER A 11 -6.34 -21.59 -14.76
C SER A 11 -5.09 -20.79 -14.41
N GLY A 12 -4.66 -19.89 -15.32
CA GLY A 12 -3.42 -19.14 -15.17
C GLY A 12 -3.50 -17.98 -14.20
N VAL A 13 -2.36 -17.65 -13.64
CA VAL A 13 -2.13 -16.46 -12.81
C VAL A 13 -1.01 -15.65 -13.44
N ALA A 14 -1.10 -14.33 -13.42
CA ALA A 14 -0.04 -13.44 -13.85
C ALA A 14 0.28 -12.42 -12.73
N GLY A 15 1.58 -12.19 -12.51
CA GLY A 15 2.08 -11.12 -11.65
C GLY A 15 2.98 -10.20 -12.46
N PHE A 16 2.81 -8.89 -12.33
CA PHE A 16 3.65 -7.91 -13.02
C PHE A 16 3.71 -6.58 -12.27
N VAL A 17 4.76 -5.83 -12.55
CA VAL A 17 5.03 -4.53 -11.93
C VAL A 17 4.61 -3.40 -12.86
N LEU A 18 3.93 -2.40 -12.31
CA LEU A 18 3.63 -1.14 -12.99
C LEU A 18 3.90 0.04 -12.05
N SER A 19 3.93 1.25 -12.59
CA SER A 19 3.94 2.47 -11.79
C SER A 19 2.61 2.65 -11.05
N ASN A 20 2.64 3.32 -9.91
CA ASN A 20 1.43 3.58 -9.10
C ASN A 20 0.32 4.29 -9.87
N GLY A 21 0.65 5.09 -10.89
CA GLY A 21 -0.34 5.73 -11.77
C GLY A 21 -1.32 4.76 -12.41
N SER A 22 -0.87 3.53 -12.71
CA SER A 22 -1.74 2.49 -13.31
C SER A 22 -2.96 2.14 -12.47
N MET A 23 -2.90 2.35 -11.15
CA MET A 23 -4.01 2.05 -10.23
C MET A 23 -5.12 3.09 -10.26
N SER A 24 -4.86 4.32 -10.72
CA SER A 24 -5.80 5.45 -10.58
C SER A 24 -5.94 6.33 -11.83
N SER A 25 -4.98 6.31 -12.75
CA SER A 25 -5.01 7.15 -13.96
C SER A 25 -6.21 6.83 -14.85
N ASN A 26 -6.78 7.89 -15.43
CA ASN A 26 -7.86 7.81 -16.43
C ASN A 26 -7.39 8.29 -17.81
N GLN A 27 -6.11 8.56 -17.99
CA GLN A 27 -5.55 9.03 -19.24
C GLN A 27 -5.61 7.91 -20.31
N SER A 28 -5.79 8.31 -21.54
CA SER A 28 -5.70 7.42 -22.72
C SER A 28 -6.54 6.12 -22.60
N GLY A 29 -7.67 6.17 -21.89
CA GLY A 29 -8.55 5.00 -21.72
C GLY A 29 -8.11 4.00 -20.64
N GLU A 30 -7.09 4.31 -19.86
CA GLU A 30 -6.60 3.42 -18.77
C GLU A 30 -7.69 3.10 -17.75
N GLY A 31 -8.54 4.08 -17.41
CA GLY A 31 -9.68 3.89 -16.52
C GLY A 31 -10.67 2.84 -17.02
N GLU A 32 -10.98 2.83 -18.31
CA GLU A 32 -11.90 1.85 -18.91
C GLU A 32 -11.29 0.45 -18.98
N ILE A 33 -9.98 0.35 -19.23
CA ILE A 33 -9.26 -0.93 -19.19
C ILE A 33 -9.30 -1.50 -17.78
N ARG A 34 -8.99 -0.67 -16.78
CA ARG A 34 -9.01 -1.07 -15.36
C ARG A 34 -10.41 -1.50 -14.93
N LYS A 35 -11.44 -0.72 -15.27
CA LYS A 35 -12.84 -1.06 -15.01
C LYS A 35 -13.20 -2.41 -15.60
N LYS A 36 -12.88 -2.68 -16.86
CA LYS A 36 -13.15 -3.96 -17.48
C LYS A 36 -12.47 -5.13 -16.77
N LEU A 37 -11.20 -4.97 -16.37
CA LEU A 37 -10.49 -6.03 -15.64
C LEU A 37 -11.16 -6.35 -14.29
N VAL A 38 -11.67 -5.34 -13.60
CA VAL A 38 -12.40 -5.50 -12.33
C VAL A 38 -13.75 -6.16 -12.57
N GLU A 39 -14.52 -5.67 -13.54
CA GLU A 39 -15.86 -6.21 -13.82
C GLU A 39 -15.83 -7.65 -14.37
N GLU A 40 -14.77 -8.02 -15.10
CA GLU A 40 -14.52 -9.40 -15.55
C GLU A 40 -13.92 -10.28 -14.44
N ASP A 41 -13.82 -9.76 -13.22
CA ASP A 41 -13.34 -10.48 -12.02
C ASP A 41 -11.98 -11.16 -12.21
N VAL A 42 -11.05 -10.56 -12.97
CA VAL A 42 -9.72 -11.10 -13.20
C VAL A 42 -8.63 -10.49 -12.31
N VAL A 43 -8.90 -9.37 -11.61
CA VAL A 43 -7.97 -8.77 -10.66
C VAL A 43 -8.02 -9.53 -9.35
N ASP A 44 -6.93 -10.19 -8.97
CA ASP A 44 -6.85 -11.02 -7.77
C ASP A 44 -6.29 -10.24 -6.58
N CYS A 45 -5.13 -9.60 -6.75
CA CYS A 45 -4.50 -8.81 -5.68
C CYS A 45 -3.78 -7.58 -6.23
N MET A 46 -3.77 -6.53 -5.43
CA MET A 46 -3.06 -5.27 -5.68
C MET A 46 -2.14 -4.96 -4.50
N VAL A 47 -0.84 -4.78 -4.76
CA VAL A 47 0.13 -4.40 -3.73
C VAL A 47 0.74 -3.05 -4.09
N ALA A 48 0.60 -2.06 -3.21
CA ALA A 48 1.33 -0.80 -3.33
C ALA A 48 2.70 -0.96 -2.67
N LEU A 49 3.76 -0.70 -3.43
CA LEU A 49 5.14 -0.77 -2.97
C LEU A 49 5.70 0.63 -2.67
N PRO A 50 6.72 0.75 -1.81
CA PRO A 50 7.40 2.02 -1.58
C PRO A 50 8.13 2.51 -2.82
N GLY A 51 8.51 3.78 -2.83
CA GLY A 51 9.44 4.32 -3.82
C GLY A 51 10.87 3.87 -3.56
N GLN A 52 11.75 4.17 -4.51
CA GLN A 52 13.19 3.93 -4.41
C GLN A 52 13.62 2.44 -4.40
N LEU A 53 12.73 1.50 -4.77
CA LEU A 53 13.08 0.08 -4.90
C LEU A 53 13.89 -0.23 -6.16
N PHE A 54 13.90 0.65 -7.14
CA PHE A 54 14.57 0.44 -8.43
C PHE A 54 15.72 1.41 -8.59
N TYR A 55 16.89 0.92 -9.03
CA TYR A 55 18.08 1.74 -9.25
C TYR A 55 17.87 2.85 -10.30
N SER A 56 17.00 2.61 -11.28
CA SER A 56 16.77 3.54 -12.40
C SER A 56 15.70 4.60 -12.13
N THR A 57 14.90 4.46 -11.06
CA THR A 57 13.80 5.38 -10.76
C THR A 57 13.42 5.36 -9.28
N GLN A 58 13.07 6.53 -8.77
CA GLN A 58 12.55 6.69 -7.40
C GLN A 58 11.02 6.57 -7.33
N ILE A 59 10.35 6.38 -8.47
CA ILE A 59 8.89 6.34 -8.54
C ILE A 59 8.37 5.10 -7.80
N PRO A 60 7.35 5.24 -6.94
CA PRO A 60 6.70 4.09 -6.32
C PRO A 60 6.07 3.18 -7.37
N ALA A 61 6.18 1.88 -7.14
CA ALA A 61 5.61 0.85 -8.00
C ALA A 61 4.44 0.14 -7.32
N CYS A 62 3.69 -0.62 -8.11
CA CYS A 62 2.68 -1.54 -7.62
C CYS A 62 2.77 -2.89 -8.32
N LEU A 63 2.35 -3.93 -7.61
CA LEU A 63 2.20 -5.26 -8.16
C LEU A 63 0.73 -5.49 -8.51
N TRP A 64 0.52 -5.99 -9.71
CA TRP A 64 -0.77 -6.49 -10.17
C TRP A 64 -0.72 -8.00 -10.21
N PHE A 65 -1.68 -8.64 -9.57
CA PHE A 65 -1.91 -10.07 -9.70
C PHE A 65 -3.26 -10.29 -10.37
N LEU A 66 -3.23 -11.03 -11.47
CA LEU A 66 -4.43 -11.40 -12.23
C LEU A 66 -4.60 -12.92 -12.18
N ALA A 67 -5.82 -13.39 -11.97
CA ALA A 67 -6.16 -14.80 -12.00
C ALA A 67 -7.44 -14.99 -12.79
N ARG A 68 -7.45 -15.93 -13.76
CA ARG A 68 -8.62 -16.19 -14.58
C ARG A 68 -9.63 -17.10 -13.88
N ASP A 69 -9.14 -18.13 -13.18
CA ASP A 69 -9.97 -19.02 -12.38
C ASP A 69 -9.81 -18.70 -10.91
N ARG A 70 -10.82 -18.05 -10.35
CA ARG A 70 -10.86 -17.63 -8.94
C ARG A 70 -11.71 -18.58 -8.07
N LYS A 71 -12.29 -19.61 -8.68
CA LYS A 71 -13.02 -20.68 -8.04
C LYS A 71 -12.49 -22.05 -8.49
N ASN A 72 -11.37 -22.46 -7.97
CA ASN A 72 -10.79 -23.76 -8.25
C ASN A 72 -10.70 -24.63 -6.98
N HIS A 73 -10.46 -25.94 -7.16
CA HIS A 73 -10.38 -26.88 -6.04
C HIS A 73 -9.14 -26.70 -5.16
N ARG A 74 -8.17 -25.92 -5.61
CA ARG A 74 -6.90 -25.72 -4.89
C ARG A 74 -6.96 -24.60 -3.87
N PHE A 75 -7.82 -23.60 -4.10
CA PHE A 75 -7.90 -22.38 -3.28
C PHE A 75 -9.34 -22.07 -2.92
N ARG A 76 -9.55 -21.20 -1.92
CA ARG A 76 -10.90 -20.72 -1.60
C ARG A 76 -11.54 -20.00 -2.80
N ASP A 77 -12.86 -19.96 -2.83
CA ASP A 77 -13.59 -19.12 -3.80
C ASP A 77 -13.35 -17.64 -3.48
N ARG A 78 -12.71 -16.91 -4.40
CA ARG A 78 -12.34 -15.51 -4.26
C ARG A 78 -13.05 -14.60 -5.25
N ARG A 79 -14.07 -15.13 -5.92
CA ARG A 79 -14.84 -14.36 -6.90
C ARG A 79 -15.54 -13.18 -6.23
N GLY A 80 -15.54 -12.05 -6.92
CA GLY A 80 -16.19 -10.82 -6.44
C GLY A 80 -15.41 -10.06 -5.37
N GLU A 81 -14.17 -10.45 -5.06
CA GLU A 81 -13.31 -9.79 -4.09
C GLU A 81 -11.95 -9.47 -4.72
N VAL A 82 -11.28 -8.45 -4.24
CA VAL A 82 -9.87 -8.13 -4.56
C VAL A 82 -9.12 -7.88 -3.27
N LEU A 83 -7.97 -8.54 -3.11
CA LEU A 83 -7.08 -8.25 -1.99
C LEU A 83 -6.26 -6.98 -2.27
N PHE A 84 -6.29 -6.06 -1.33
CA PHE A 84 -5.44 -4.87 -1.33
C PHE A 84 -4.40 -4.97 -0.22
N ILE A 85 -3.13 -4.79 -0.55
CA ILE A 85 -2.00 -4.75 0.40
C ILE A 85 -1.27 -3.42 0.24
N ASN A 86 -1.15 -2.68 1.32
CA ASN A 86 -0.44 -1.41 1.35
C ASN A 86 0.94 -1.57 2.00
N ALA A 87 1.94 -1.85 1.20
CA ALA A 87 3.34 -1.93 1.60
C ALA A 87 4.12 -0.62 1.32
N SER A 88 3.43 0.49 1.04
CA SER A 88 4.06 1.75 0.62
C SER A 88 4.99 2.38 1.65
N LYS A 89 4.84 2.01 2.94
CA LYS A 89 5.69 2.49 4.04
C LYS A 89 6.76 1.50 4.46
N MET A 90 6.77 0.30 3.87
CA MET A 90 7.73 -0.76 4.19
C MET A 90 9.11 -0.48 3.61
N GLY A 91 10.08 -1.28 4.06
CA GLY A 91 11.46 -1.25 3.59
C GLY A 91 12.34 -0.25 4.33
N PHE A 92 13.62 -0.47 4.21
CA PHE A 92 14.69 0.34 4.81
C PHE A 92 15.61 0.92 3.74
N MET A 93 16.25 2.03 4.05
CA MET A 93 17.21 2.66 3.14
C MET A 93 18.55 1.92 3.21
N VAL A 94 18.97 1.35 2.08
CA VAL A 94 20.29 0.73 1.92
C VAL A 94 21.36 1.83 1.73
N ASP A 95 21.00 2.88 0.99
CA ASP A 95 21.81 4.07 0.78
C ASP A 95 20.91 5.31 0.67
N ARG A 96 21.46 6.46 0.26
CA ARG A 96 20.73 7.74 0.15
C ARG A 96 19.58 7.71 -0.86
N THR A 97 19.57 6.79 -1.79
CA THR A 97 18.68 6.78 -2.96
C THR A 97 17.96 5.45 -3.17
N HIS A 98 18.45 4.38 -2.53
CA HIS A 98 17.95 3.03 -2.73
C HIS A 98 17.32 2.46 -1.45
N ARG A 99 16.13 1.93 -1.59
CA ARG A 99 15.36 1.21 -0.56
C ARG A 99 15.31 -0.28 -0.90
N ASP A 100 15.31 -1.11 0.13
CA ASP A 100 15.11 -2.55 -0.02
C ASP A 100 14.03 -3.03 0.96
N LEU A 101 13.45 -4.18 0.68
CA LEU A 101 12.51 -4.87 1.57
C LEU A 101 13.25 -5.99 2.28
N SER A 102 13.02 -6.13 3.58
CA SER A 102 13.55 -7.28 4.32
C SER A 102 12.81 -8.56 3.95
N ASP A 103 13.46 -9.72 4.20
CA ASP A 103 12.83 -11.03 4.00
C ASP A 103 11.55 -11.19 4.84
N GLU A 104 11.50 -10.58 6.03
CA GLU A 104 10.33 -10.54 6.90
C GLU A 104 9.18 -9.76 6.25
N GLU A 105 9.45 -8.57 5.69
CA GLU A 105 8.46 -7.76 5.01
C GLU A 105 7.93 -8.44 3.74
N ILE A 106 8.81 -9.07 2.97
CA ILE A 106 8.42 -9.89 1.81
C ILE A 106 7.57 -11.07 2.28
N GLY A 107 8.00 -11.75 3.35
CA GLY A 107 7.25 -12.85 3.98
C GLY A 107 5.86 -12.41 4.40
N LYS A 108 5.72 -11.24 5.01
CA LYS A 108 4.43 -10.68 5.44
C LYS A 108 3.49 -10.41 4.26
N ILE A 109 3.98 -9.79 3.21
CA ILE A 109 3.20 -9.52 2.00
C ILE A 109 2.74 -10.83 1.35
N THR A 110 3.65 -11.77 1.14
CA THR A 110 3.36 -13.06 0.50
C THR A 110 2.47 -13.93 1.36
N GLY A 111 2.75 -14.01 2.67
CA GLY A 111 1.97 -14.77 3.63
C GLY A 111 0.51 -14.33 3.67
N MET A 112 0.23 -13.03 3.70
CA MET A 112 -1.15 -12.51 3.67
C MET A 112 -1.86 -12.87 2.37
N TYR A 113 -1.18 -12.84 1.23
CA TYR A 113 -1.76 -13.27 -0.04
C TYR A 113 -2.10 -14.76 -0.03
N HIS A 114 -1.21 -15.61 0.50
CA HIS A 114 -1.43 -17.05 0.61
C HIS A 114 -2.57 -17.38 1.58
N LEU A 115 -2.63 -16.75 2.76
CA LEU A 115 -3.75 -16.91 3.70
C LEU A 115 -5.08 -16.50 3.06
N TRP A 116 -5.10 -15.37 2.35
CA TRP A 116 -6.31 -14.92 1.67
C TRP A 116 -6.78 -15.90 0.59
N ARG A 117 -5.87 -16.59 -0.06
CA ARG A 117 -6.20 -17.67 -1.00
C ARG A 117 -6.70 -18.94 -0.32
N GLY A 118 -6.59 -19.04 1.00
CA GLY A 118 -6.97 -20.22 1.77
C GLY A 118 -5.91 -21.31 1.77
N GLU A 119 -4.64 -20.95 1.59
CA GLU A 119 -3.50 -21.86 1.71
C GLU A 119 -3.18 -22.08 3.19
N THR A 120 -2.88 -23.33 3.56
CA THR A 120 -2.60 -23.73 4.95
C THR A 120 -1.12 -23.87 5.24
N ASP A 121 -0.28 -23.90 4.22
CA ASP A 121 1.19 -24.05 4.33
C ASP A 121 1.86 -22.67 4.31
N VAL A 122 1.41 -21.79 5.20
CA VAL A 122 1.98 -20.44 5.38
C VAL A 122 2.78 -20.42 6.68
N PRO A 123 4.06 -20.02 6.65
CA PRO A 123 4.86 -19.92 7.87
C PRO A 123 4.23 -18.96 8.88
N PRO A 124 3.96 -19.38 10.13
CA PRO A 124 3.31 -18.54 11.13
C PRO A 124 4.06 -17.23 11.41
N GLU A 125 5.39 -17.25 11.33
CA GLU A 125 6.25 -16.07 11.51
C GLU A 125 6.04 -15.01 10.42
N ALA A 126 5.62 -15.41 9.22
CA ALA A 126 5.36 -14.49 8.12
C ALA A 126 4.05 -13.70 8.29
N VAL A 127 3.14 -14.17 9.15
CA VAL A 127 1.78 -13.64 9.27
C VAL A 127 1.39 -13.34 10.72
N ASP A 128 2.35 -13.05 11.57
CA ASP A 128 2.14 -12.69 12.98
C ASP A 128 1.32 -13.78 13.76
N GLY A 129 1.47 -15.05 13.38
CA GLY A 129 0.77 -16.18 13.99
C GLY A 129 -0.68 -16.39 13.53
N LEU A 130 -1.16 -15.65 12.54
CA LEU A 130 -2.48 -15.84 11.97
C LEU A 130 -2.63 -17.23 11.31
N THR A 131 -3.75 -17.88 11.57
CA THR A 131 -4.09 -19.19 10.97
C THR A 131 -5.09 -19.08 9.82
N ALA A 132 -5.72 -17.92 9.68
CA ALA A 132 -6.65 -17.59 8.61
C ALA A 132 -6.51 -16.11 8.25
N TYR A 133 -6.94 -15.75 7.05
CA TYR A 133 -6.93 -14.37 6.62
C TYR A 133 -7.93 -13.53 7.42
N GLU A 134 -7.48 -12.36 7.83
CA GLU A 134 -8.31 -11.27 8.35
C GLU A 134 -7.82 -9.92 7.82
N ASP A 135 -8.73 -8.96 7.72
CA ASP A 135 -8.37 -7.59 7.34
C ASP A 135 -7.54 -6.94 8.44
N ILE A 136 -6.40 -6.34 8.07
CA ILE A 136 -5.53 -5.60 9.01
C ILE A 136 -5.56 -4.12 8.65
N PRO A 137 -6.15 -3.25 9.50
CA PRO A 137 -6.19 -1.82 9.26
C PRO A 137 -4.81 -1.22 8.95
N GLY A 138 -4.74 -0.38 7.91
CA GLY A 138 -3.49 0.22 7.44
C GLY A 138 -2.64 -0.68 6.55
N PHE A 139 -2.79 -2.01 6.60
CA PHE A 139 -1.95 -2.95 5.87
C PHE A 139 -2.68 -3.71 4.77
N CYS A 140 -3.72 -4.50 5.07
CA CYS A 140 -4.41 -5.28 4.06
C CYS A 140 -5.93 -5.33 4.24
N LYS A 141 -6.65 -5.47 3.12
CA LYS A 141 -8.11 -5.64 3.11
C LYS A 141 -8.58 -6.36 1.87
N ALA A 142 -9.50 -7.32 2.05
CA ALA A 142 -10.29 -7.88 0.97
C ALA A 142 -11.53 -7.00 0.72
N ALA A 143 -11.56 -6.31 -0.43
CA ALA A 143 -12.67 -5.46 -0.79
C ALA A 143 -13.55 -6.12 -1.85
N THR A 144 -14.86 -5.94 -1.72
CA THR A 144 -15.84 -6.45 -2.68
C THR A 144 -15.84 -5.63 -3.98
N LEU A 145 -16.34 -6.20 -5.07
CA LEU A 145 -16.55 -5.45 -6.33
C LEU A 145 -17.45 -4.24 -6.12
N GLU A 146 -18.42 -4.34 -5.20
CA GLU A 146 -19.30 -3.21 -4.89
C GLU A 146 -18.52 -2.04 -4.26
N ASP A 147 -17.59 -2.33 -3.35
CA ASP A 147 -16.73 -1.31 -2.76
C ASP A 147 -15.82 -0.69 -3.80
N ILE A 148 -15.29 -1.50 -4.72
CA ILE A 148 -14.44 -0.99 -5.81
C ILE A 148 -15.23 -0.07 -6.76
N ARG A 149 -16.49 -0.41 -7.06
CA ARG A 149 -17.38 0.45 -7.85
C ARG A 149 -17.65 1.78 -7.15
N LYS A 150 -17.92 1.78 -5.83
CA LYS A 150 -18.09 3.01 -5.03
C LYS A 150 -16.86 3.93 -5.12
N HIS A 151 -15.68 3.36 -5.27
CA HIS A 151 -14.43 4.08 -5.44
C HIS A 151 -14.07 4.40 -6.92
N GLY A 152 -15.02 4.25 -7.86
CA GLY A 152 -14.81 4.56 -9.27
C GLY A 152 -13.75 3.68 -9.94
N HIS A 153 -13.63 2.42 -9.52
CA HIS A 153 -12.64 1.44 -10.01
C HIS A 153 -11.17 1.88 -9.84
N VAL A 154 -10.91 2.76 -8.88
CA VAL A 154 -9.54 3.08 -8.47
C VAL A 154 -9.03 1.95 -7.59
N LEU A 155 -7.85 1.41 -7.88
CA LEU A 155 -7.28 0.22 -7.21
C LEU A 155 -6.11 0.55 -6.29
N THR A 156 -6.03 1.77 -5.77
CA THR A 156 -4.98 2.19 -4.83
C THR A 156 -5.24 1.59 -3.45
N PRO A 157 -4.38 0.68 -2.93
CA PRO A 157 -4.61 -0.04 -1.68
C PRO A 157 -4.92 0.87 -0.48
N GLY A 158 -4.23 1.99 -0.34
CA GLY A 158 -4.46 2.94 0.76
C GLY A 158 -5.89 3.49 0.87
N ARG A 159 -6.71 3.36 -0.17
CA ARG A 159 -8.15 3.74 -0.10
C ARG A 159 -9.01 2.70 0.60
N TYR A 160 -8.56 1.47 0.65
CA TYR A 160 -9.33 0.32 1.15
C TYR A 160 -8.90 -0.11 2.55
N VAL A 161 -7.60 -0.09 2.84
CA VAL A 161 -7.06 -0.64 4.10
C VAL A 161 -7.35 0.23 5.33
N GLY A 162 -7.86 1.47 5.14
CA GLY A 162 -8.10 2.40 6.24
C GLY A 162 -6.81 3.00 6.83
N ALA A 163 -6.95 3.70 7.93
CA ALA A 163 -5.81 4.18 8.71
C ALA A 163 -5.31 3.07 9.64
N GLU A 164 -3.99 3.01 9.84
CA GLU A 164 -3.43 2.25 10.97
C GLU A 164 -4.15 2.70 12.25
N VAL A 165 -4.52 1.73 13.09
CA VAL A 165 -4.97 2.05 14.44
C VAL A 165 -3.76 2.69 15.11
N ALA A 166 -3.75 4.02 15.21
CA ALA A 166 -2.77 4.70 16.04
C ALA A 166 -2.94 4.09 17.43
N GLU A 167 -1.86 3.59 18.01
CA GLU A 167 -1.84 3.31 19.45
C GLU A 167 -2.47 4.54 20.11
N ALA A 168 -3.47 4.31 20.93
CA ALA A 168 -4.17 5.41 21.57
C ALA A 168 -3.10 6.24 22.30
N ASP A 169 -2.84 7.43 21.76
CA ASP A 169 -1.98 8.40 22.42
C ASP A 169 -2.78 8.81 23.65
N ASP A 170 -2.47 8.21 24.81
CA ASP A 170 -3.17 8.44 26.09
C ASP A 170 -3.04 9.88 26.56
N GLU A 171 -2.28 10.71 25.82
CA GLU A 171 -2.14 12.15 26.08
C GLU A 171 -3.43 12.87 25.64
N PRO A 172 -4.18 13.49 26.56
CA PRO A 172 -5.36 14.28 26.21
C PRO A 172 -5.03 15.33 25.16
N PHE A 173 -5.91 15.50 24.18
CA PHE A 173 -5.71 16.48 23.08
C PHE A 173 -5.37 17.88 23.59
N SER A 174 -5.96 18.30 24.73
CA SER A 174 -5.66 19.57 25.42
C SER A 174 -4.19 19.71 25.79
N ASP A 175 -3.58 18.65 26.33
CA ASP A 175 -2.21 18.67 26.84
C ASP A 175 -1.21 18.64 25.67
N ARG A 176 -1.49 17.84 24.66
CA ARG A 176 -0.75 17.81 23.40
C ARG A 176 -0.80 19.17 22.69
N MET A 177 -1.97 19.79 22.63
CA MET A 177 -2.13 21.12 22.03
C MET A 177 -1.38 22.18 22.81
N ALA A 178 -1.45 22.16 24.15
CA ALA A 178 -0.71 23.08 25.00
C ALA A 178 0.82 22.94 24.78
N ARG A 179 1.33 21.72 24.70
CA ARG A 179 2.74 21.44 24.43
C ARG A 179 3.18 21.92 23.04
N LEU A 180 2.37 21.68 22.00
CA LEU A 180 2.66 22.14 20.64
C LEU A 180 2.63 23.66 20.53
N VAL A 181 1.69 24.34 21.20
CA VAL A 181 1.61 25.79 21.21
C VAL A 181 2.82 26.38 21.96
N ALA A 182 3.23 25.80 23.10
CA ALA A 182 4.43 26.19 23.82
C ALA A 182 5.71 26.02 22.98
N ALA A 183 5.85 24.88 22.29
CA ALA A 183 6.97 24.62 21.38
C ALA A 183 6.99 25.59 20.19
N LEU A 184 5.84 25.94 19.63
CA LEU A 184 5.70 26.92 18.57
C LEU A 184 6.03 28.34 19.06
N GLY A 185 5.65 28.67 20.28
CA GLY A 185 6.02 29.93 20.94
C GLY A 185 7.52 30.07 21.17
N ALA A 186 8.18 29.01 21.60
CA ALA A 186 9.62 28.95 21.76
C ALA A 186 10.41 29.07 20.43
N GLN A 187 9.87 28.58 19.34
CA GLN A 187 10.45 28.74 18.00
C GLN A 187 10.23 30.14 17.37
N LYS A 188 9.25 30.88 17.87
CA LYS A 188 8.95 32.26 17.47
C LYS A 188 9.65 33.32 18.31
N ASP A 189 10.69 32.96 19.06
CA ASP A 189 11.42 33.93 19.83
C ASP A 189 12.24 34.84 18.88
N GLU A 190 11.61 35.95 18.46
CA GLU A 190 12.21 36.96 17.57
C GLU A 190 13.54 37.49 18.13
N ALA A 191 13.72 37.42 19.44
CA ALA A 191 14.95 37.82 20.12
C ALA A 191 16.11 36.86 19.80
N ALA A 192 15.84 35.55 19.74
CA ALA A 192 16.86 34.55 19.37
C ALA A 192 17.25 34.66 17.89
N ILE A 193 16.26 34.89 17.02
CA ILE A 193 16.51 35.12 15.57
C ILE A 193 17.31 36.40 15.38
N ALA A 194 16.96 37.49 16.06
CA ALA A 194 17.67 38.76 15.99
C ALA A 194 19.10 38.68 16.57
N ALA A 195 19.33 37.87 17.61
CA ALA A 195 20.68 37.59 18.12
C ALA A 195 21.55 36.85 17.13
N ASN A 196 21.01 35.79 16.53
CA ASN A 196 21.70 34.99 15.49
C ASN A 196 21.99 35.80 14.22
N LEU A 197 21.08 36.67 13.80
CA LEU A 197 21.30 37.57 12.65
C LEU A 197 22.40 38.60 12.94
N ARG A 198 22.48 39.14 14.16
CA ARG A 198 23.56 40.03 14.57
C ARG A 198 24.93 39.34 14.59
N GLU A 199 24.99 38.10 15.08
CA GLU A 199 26.22 37.31 15.14
C GLU A 199 26.72 36.94 13.72
N LEU A 200 25.81 36.81 12.76
CA LEU A 200 26.10 36.60 11.34
C LEU A 200 26.37 37.89 10.55
N GLY A 201 26.35 39.07 11.22
CA GLY A 201 26.60 40.35 10.57
C GLY A 201 25.45 40.92 9.74
N TYR A 202 24.26 40.39 9.89
CA TYR A 202 23.02 40.84 9.23
C TYR A 202 22.09 41.57 10.23
N GLY A 203 22.50 42.71 10.73
CA GLY A 203 21.68 43.47 11.66
C GLY A 203 22.31 44.82 11.96
N GLY A 204 22.10 45.74 11.03
CA GLY A 204 22.33 47.13 11.24
C GLY A 204 20.99 47.86 11.36
#